data_48e13694135fac4d4daae2e245df8852
#
_entry.id   48e13694135fac4d4daae2e245df8852
#
_cell.length_a   1.000
_cell.length_b   1.000
_cell.length_c   1.000
_cell.angle_alpha   90.00
_cell.angle_beta   90.00
_cell.angle_gamma   90.00
#
_symmetry.space_group_name_H-M   'P 1'
#
loop_
_entity.id
_entity.type
_entity.pdbx_description
1 polymer ?
#
loop_
_entity_poly.entity_id
_entity_poly.type
_entity_poly.pdbx_seq_one_letter_code
_entity_poly.pdbx_strand_id
1 'polypeptide(L)'
;IGNYRRNESEAMERSLDLKKYLMKQKLTNRNDLNVSWLAEDWDSISSLVAGSGMNLRDAVVDIIKNIDVVNGREREIENLGLGMPYAYMNRFIFPKVYRIKYTLTFRHDGFDSNSAMQHLGSNPATMTLGELYATAGYYKKGSREYNDIVDLTARLFPDNAEANINAAGVALTRNDVTLAHKYLKRWETDPRAYCNMGLLYLSEGNRDKAEVYLKMAKAAGVKQADNGL
;
A
#
# COMPACT_ATOMS: atom_id res chain seq x y z
N ILE A 1 -0.79 24.57 20.85
CA ILE A 1 0.31 23.61 20.61
C ILE A 1 1.48 23.88 21.58
N GLY A 2 1.69 25.04 22.06
CA GLY A 2 2.75 25.35 22.99
C GLY A 2 3.94 26.08 22.36
N ASN A 3 5.05 26.17 23.09
CA ASN A 3 6.24 26.86 22.59
C ASN A 3 6.91 26.05 21.48
N TYR A 4 7.11 26.62 20.30
CA TYR A 4 7.74 26.00 19.13
C TYR A 4 9.05 25.26 19.47
N ARG A 5 9.93 25.88 20.26
CA ARG A 5 11.20 25.27 20.68
C ARG A 5 10.99 24.00 21.51
N ARG A 6 9.97 23.98 22.35
CA ARG A 6 9.62 22.81 23.14
C ARG A 6 9.08 21.70 22.24
N ASN A 7 8.19 22.03 21.31
CA ASN A 7 7.65 21.08 20.33
C ASN A 7 8.77 20.49 19.48
N GLU A 8 9.73 21.31 19.06
CA GLU A 8 10.91 20.85 18.31
C GLU A 8 11.78 19.87 19.13
N SER A 9 12.07 20.20 20.39
CA SER A 9 12.86 19.33 21.28
C SER A 9 12.15 18.00 21.52
N GLU A 10 10.85 18.02 21.80
CA GLU A 10 10.06 16.80 22.01
C GLU A 10 9.98 15.95 20.73
N ALA A 11 9.81 16.55 19.57
CA ALA A 11 9.79 15.84 18.29
C ALA A 11 11.13 15.18 17.99
N MET A 12 12.24 15.90 18.23
CA MET A 12 13.60 15.38 18.10
C MET A 12 13.84 14.20 19.02
N GLU A 13 13.55 14.35 20.32
CA GLU A 13 13.76 13.29 21.31
C GLU A 13 12.99 12.02 20.95
N ARG A 14 11.70 12.12 20.63
CA ARG A 14 10.87 10.98 20.22
C ARG A 14 11.43 10.27 18.98
N SER A 15 11.89 11.05 17.98
CA SER A 15 12.46 10.49 16.76
C SER A 15 13.77 9.75 17.02
N LEU A 16 14.64 10.32 17.87
CA LEU A 16 15.91 9.70 18.26
C LEU A 16 15.69 8.47 19.16
N ASP A 17 14.70 8.46 20.00
CA ASP A 17 14.38 7.31 20.86
C ASP A 17 13.87 6.13 20.02
N LEU A 18 13.05 6.39 19.00
CA LEU A 18 12.69 5.34 18.04
C LEU A 18 13.91 4.79 17.32
N LYS A 19 14.84 5.66 16.87
CA LYS A 19 16.12 5.22 16.27
C LYS A 19 16.89 4.32 17.22
N LYS A 20 17.09 4.72 18.47
CA LYS A 20 17.79 3.92 19.49
C LYS A 20 17.11 2.57 19.71
N TYR A 21 15.75 2.56 19.78
CA TYR A 21 15.00 1.34 19.93
C TYR A 21 15.20 0.36 18.77
N LEU A 22 15.08 0.83 17.53
CA LEU A 22 15.27 -0.01 16.33
C LEU A 22 16.69 -0.59 16.26
N MET A 23 17.70 0.21 16.61
CA MET A 23 19.10 -0.25 16.69
C MET A 23 19.30 -1.31 17.79
N LYS A 24 18.70 -1.12 18.96
CA LYS A 24 18.77 -2.07 20.08
C LYS A 24 18.13 -3.42 19.70
N GLN A 25 17.06 -3.39 18.91
CA GLN A 25 16.39 -4.60 18.40
C GLN A 25 17.15 -5.24 17.21
N LYS A 26 18.26 -4.67 16.79
CA LYS A 26 19.05 -5.13 15.61
C LYS A 26 18.22 -5.20 14.31
N LEU A 27 17.18 -4.38 14.20
CA LEU A 27 16.34 -4.32 13.02
C LEU A 27 16.97 -3.52 11.88
N THR A 28 18.01 -2.72 12.19
CA THR A 28 18.70 -1.87 11.22
C THR A 28 20.04 -1.40 11.77
N ASN A 29 20.94 -0.96 10.89
CA ASN A 29 22.22 -0.38 11.25
C ASN A 29 22.09 1.15 11.40
N ARG A 30 23.06 1.75 12.12
CA ARG A 30 23.06 3.20 12.39
C ARG A 30 23.03 4.05 11.12
N ASN A 31 23.71 3.61 10.06
CA ASN A 31 23.85 4.35 8.82
C ASN A 31 22.64 4.24 7.89
N ASP A 32 21.75 3.27 8.16
CA ASP A 32 20.55 3.04 7.34
C ASP A 32 19.34 3.82 7.84
N LEU A 33 19.48 4.56 8.96
CA LEU A 33 18.42 5.33 9.59
C LEU A 33 18.65 6.83 9.41
N ASN A 34 17.89 7.42 8.51
CA ASN A 34 17.73 8.87 8.41
C ASN A 34 16.62 9.32 9.33
N VAL A 35 16.89 10.28 10.20
CA VAL A 35 15.93 10.82 11.16
C VAL A 35 15.75 12.30 10.88
N SER A 36 14.52 12.72 10.75
CA SER A 36 14.10 14.12 10.66
C SER A 36 12.93 14.34 11.63
N TRP A 37 12.72 15.57 12.01
CA TRP A 37 11.59 15.97 12.85
C TRP A 37 11.01 17.29 12.39
N LEU A 38 9.76 17.49 12.71
CA LEU A 38 9.03 18.73 12.51
C LEU A 38 8.47 19.14 13.88
N ALA A 39 8.70 20.38 14.28
CA ALA A 39 8.14 20.93 15.50
C ALA A 39 6.60 20.99 15.41
N GLU A 40 6.10 21.40 14.27
CA GLU A 40 4.68 21.62 13.99
C GLU A 40 4.38 21.33 12.52
N ASP A 41 3.53 20.34 12.26
CA ASP A 41 3.15 19.90 10.90
C ASP A 41 1.95 20.72 10.39
N TRP A 42 2.17 22.01 10.13
CA TRP A 42 1.12 22.92 9.69
C TRP A 42 0.54 22.58 8.31
N ASP A 43 1.28 21.89 7.45
CA ASP A 43 0.76 21.42 6.15
C ASP A 43 -0.30 20.33 6.35
N SER A 44 -0.01 19.36 7.22
CA SER A 44 -1.01 18.34 7.60
C SER A 44 -2.19 18.97 8.35
N ILE A 45 -1.95 19.93 9.24
CA ILE A 45 -3.00 20.65 9.96
C ILE A 45 -3.91 21.38 8.98
N SER A 46 -3.35 22.15 8.04
CA SER A 46 -4.10 22.87 7.00
C SER A 46 -5.00 21.94 6.20
N SER A 47 -4.45 20.79 5.76
CA SER A 47 -5.19 19.78 5.01
C SER A 47 -6.35 19.16 5.81
N LEU A 48 -6.12 18.86 7.09
CA LEU A 48 -7.15 18.32 7.99
C LEU A 48 -8.24 19.35 8.31
N VAL A 49 -7.87 20.62 8.47
CA VAL A 49 -8.82 21.72 8.67
C VAL A 49 -9.69 21.90 7.42
N ALA A 50 -9.09 21.97 6.24
CA ALA A 50 -9.80 22.14 4.98
C ALA A 50 -10.81 21.01 4.72
N GLY A 51 -10.49 19.77 5.10
CA GLY A 51 -11.37 18.60 4.98
C GLY A 51 -12.38 18.43 6.13
N SER A 52 -12.40 19.34 7.12
CA SER A 52 -13.25 19.22 8.31
C SER A 52 -14.58 19.95 8.18
N GLY A 53 -15.53 19.63 9.07
CA GLY A 53 -16.78 20.38 9.25
C GLY A 53 -16.64 21.57 10.21
N MET A 54 -15.41 22.09 10.45
CA MET A 54 -15.14 23.17 11.39
C MET A 54 -15.73 24.51 10.88
N ASN A 55 -16.36 25.26 11.75
CA ASN A 55 -16.75 26.64 11.45
C ASN A 55 -15.51 27.51 11.26
N LEU A 56 -15.56 28.47 10.34
CA LEU A 56 -14.46 29.37 10.00
C LEU A 56 -13.19 28.64 9.48
N ARG A 57 -13.33 27.40 8.98
CA ARG A 57 -12.20 26.60 8.46
C ARG A 57 -11.41 27.33 7.39
N ASP A 58 -12.10 28.03 6.47
CA ASP A 58 -11.45 28.73 5.36
C ASP A 58 -10.59 29.90 5.88
N ALA A 59 -11.09 30.64 6.89
CA ALA A 59 -10.32 31.68 7.55
C ALA A 59 -9.08 31.13 8.29
N VAL A 60 -9.22 29.96 8.93
CA VAL A 60 -8.07 29.29 9.57
C VAL A 60 -7.05 28.84 8.53
N VAL A 61 -7.47 28.28 7.41
CA VAL A 61 -6.58 27.90 6.30
C VAL A 61 -5.84 29.11 5.74
N ASP A 62 -6.54 30.25 5.61
CA ASP A 62 -5.93 31.50 5.14
C ASP A 62 -4.89 32.06 6.15
N ILE A 63 -5.17 32.00 7.45
CA ILE A 63 -4.19 32.34 8.47
C ILE A 63 -2.97 31.42 8.38
N ILE A 64 -3.17 30.10 8.24
CA ILE A 64 -2.06 29.14 8.13
C ILE A 64 -1.19 29.44 6.89
N LYS A 65 -1.79 29.83 5.77
CA LYS A 65 -1.07 30.12 4.54
C LYS A 65 -0.32 31.45 4.56
N ASN A 66 -0.90 32.47 5.18
CA ASN A 66 -0.43 33.84 5.03
C ASN A 66 0.36 34.36 6.23
N ILE A 67 0.25 33.74 7.40
CA ILE A 67 0.94 34.18 8.61
C ILE A 67 1.95 33.08 9.03
N ASP A 68 3.23 33.48 9.14
CA ASP A 68 4.27 32.55 9.59
C ASP A 68 4.11 32.20 11.08
N VAL A 69 4.61 31.03 11.47
CA VAL A 69 4.63 30.55 12.87
C VAL A 69 5.26 31.60 13.81
N VAL A 70 6.40 32.17 13.39
CA VAL A 70 7.12 33.17 14.18
C VAL A 70 6.40 34.52 14.26
N ASN A 71 5.45 34.77 13.38
CA ASN A 71 4.64 36.02 13.32
C ASN A 71 3.31 35.87 14.04
N GLY A 72 3.13 34.82 14.85
CA GLY A 72 1.97 34.67 15.72
C GLY A 72 0.77 33.96 15.09
N ARG A 73 0.99 33.11 14.07
CA ARG A 73 -0.07 32.28 13.45
C ARG A 73 -1.02 31.66 14.46
N GLU A 74 -0.50 30.99 15.47
CA GLU A 74 -1.30 30.31 16.48
C GLU A 74 -2.18 31.31 17.25
N ARG A 75 -1.63 32.46 17.63
CA ARG A 75 -2.35 33.51 18.34
C ARG A 75 -3.50 34.11 17.52
N GLU A 76 -3.30 34.25 16.21
CA GLU A 76 -4.36 34.71 15.30
C GLU A 76 -5.50 33.70 15.22
N ILE A 77 -5.18 32.40 15.19
CA ILE A 77 -6.20 31.34 15.21
C ILE A 77 -6.92 31.30 16.59
N GLU A 78 -6.18 31.48 17.69
CA GLU A 78 -6.76 31.56 19.03
C GLU A 78 -7.75 32.72 19.18
N ASN A 79 -7.46 33.86 18.57
CA ASN A 79 -8.33 35.04 18.61
C ASN A 79 -9.52 34.95 17.64
N LEU A 80 -9.45 34.09 16.62
CA LEU A 80 -10.49 33.96 15.62
C LEU A 80 -11.78 33.36 16.23
N GLY A 81 -12.92 34.02 16.00
CA GLY A 81 -14.24 33.50 16.35
C GLY A 81 -14.39 33.13 17.84
N LEU A 82 -13.84 33.97 18.72
CA LEU A 82 -13.85 33.78 20.18
C LEU A 82 -13.16 32.46 20.62
N GLY A 83 -12.16 32.00 19.87
CA GLY A 83 -11.38 30.79 20.18
C GLY A 83 -12.05 29.48 19.78
N MET A 84 -13.25 29.51 19.21
CA MET A 84 -13.97 28.27 18.84
C MET A 84 -13.23 27.41 17.82
N PRO A 85 -12.64 27.97 16.73
CA PRO A 85 -11.83 27.19 15.80
C PRO A 85 -10.64 26.53 16.50
N TYR A 86 -9.91 27.24 17.34
CA TYR A 86 -8.77 26.72 18.07
C TYR A 86 -9.17 25.58 19.05
N ALA A 87 -10.28 25.74 19.78
CA ALA A 87 -10.83 24.69 20.63
C ALA A 87 -11.19 23.42 19.82
N TYR A 88 -11.77 23.59 18.63
CA TYR A 88 -12.06 22.49 17.73
C TYR A 88 -10.76 21.79 17.26
N MET A 89 -9.75 22.59 16.88
CA MET A 89 -8.46 22.05 16.45
C MET A 89 -7.77 21.27 17.57
N ASN A 90 -7.78 21.78 18.81
CA ASN A 90 -7.24 21.07 19.97
C ASN A 90 -7.90 19.70 20.18
N ARG A 91 -9.20 19.62 19.98
CA ARG A 91 -9.97 18.38 20.20
C ARG A 91 -9.89 17.38 19.06
N PHE A 92 -9.89 17.83 17.81
CA PHE A 92 -10.13 16.96 16.66
C PHE A 92 -9.02 16.95 15.60
N ILE A 93 -8.14 17.95 15.57
CA ILE A 93 -7.10 18.11 14.55
C ILE A 93 -5.72 17.79 15.13
N PHE A 94 -5.28 18.49 16.18
CA PHE A 94 -3.93 18.34 16.73
C PHE A 94 -3.61 16.90 17.17
N PRO A 95 -4.51 16.12 17.79
CA PRO A 95 -4.21 14.73 18.13
C PRO A 95 -3.87 13.85 16.92
N LYS A 96 -4.34 14.22 15.72
CA LYS A 96 -4.06 13.45 14.49
C LYS A 96 -2.67 13.71 13.92
N VAL A 97 -2.03 14.82 14.28
CA VAL A 97 -0.68 15.18 13.81
C VAL A 97 0.41 14.84 14.82
N TYR A 98 0.07 14.52 16.06
CA TYR A 98 1.01 13.97 17.05
C TYR A 98 1.36 12.52 16.72
N ARG A 99 2.23 12.32 15.71
CA ARG A 99 2.58 10.99 15.23
C ARG A 99 4.06 10.90 14.87
N ILE A 100 4.61 9.70 14.98
CA ILE A 100 5.87 9.35 14.31
C ILE A 100 5.50 8.76 12.95
N LYS A 101 6.02 9.37 11.88
CA LYS A 101 5.94 8.83 10.52
C LYS A 101 7.28 8.19 10.19
N TYR A 102 7.27 6.96 9.75
CA TYR A 102 8.47 6.28 9.31
C TYR A 102 8.25 5.63 7.94
N THR A 103 9.30 5.57 7.17
CA THR A 103 9.34 4.86 5.90
C THR A 103 10.43 3.81 5.99
N LEU A 104 10.08 2.57 5.73
CA LEU A 104 11.04 1.49 5.62
C LEU A 104 11.35 1.26 4.14
N THR A 105 12.63 1.43 3.79
CA THR A 105 13.10 1.10 2.46
C THR A 105 14.00 -0.13 2.58
N PHE A 106 13.57 -1.22 2.00
CA PHE A 106 14.36 -2.44 1.94
C PHE A 106 15.14 -2.44 0.64
N ARG A 107 16.46 -2.59 0.73
CA ARG A 107 17.28 -2.97 -0.41
C ARG A 107 17.40 -4.49 -0.39
N HIS A 108 16.97 -5.11 -1.44
CA HIS A 108 17.08 -6.54 -1.64
C HIS A 108 18.11 -6.75 -2.75
N ASP A 109 19.20 -7.43 -2.43
CA ASP A 109 20.30 -7.65 -3.39
C ASP A 109 19.96 -8.74 -4.44
N GLY A 110 18.75 -9.27 -4.41
CA GLY A 110 18.29 -10.37 -5.26
C GLY A 110 18.92 -11.72 -4.87
N PHE A 111 18.23 -12.78 -5.20
CA PHE A 111 18.77 -14.13 -5.02
C PHE A 111 19.28 -14.65 -6.37
N ASP A 112 20.45 -15.26 -6.39
CA ASP A 112 20.81 -16.14 -7.51
C ASP A 112 19.93 -17.39 -7.52
N SER A 113 19.99 -18.17 -8.60
CA SER A 113 19.10 -19.33 -8.78
C SER A 113 19.17 -20.33 -7.64
N ASN A 114 20.37 -20.58 -7.08
CA ASN A 114 20.55 -21.55 -6.01
C ASN A 114 20.02 -20.99 -4.69
N SER A 115 20.31 -19.73 -4.40
CA SER A 115 19.83 -19.03 -3.20
C SER A 115 18.29 -18.88 -3.25
N ALA A 116 17.70 -18.60 -4.41
CA ALA A 116 16.27 -18.51 -4.58
C ALA A 116 15.55 -19.83 -4.25
N MET A 117 16.09 -20.96 -4.71
CA MET A 117 15.54 -22.29 -4.40
C MET A 117 15.63 -22.64 -2.91
N GLN A 118 16.75 -22.30 -2.27
CA GLN A 118 16.91 -22.48 -0.81
C GLN A 118 15.91 -21.63 -0.01
N HIS A 119 15.73 -20.36 -0.40
CA HIS A 119 14.78 -19.46 0.26
C HIS A 119 13.33 -19.88 0.03
N LEU A 120 13.01 -20.40 -1.17
CA LEU A 120 11.69 -20.98 -1.43
C LEU A 120 11.36 -22.11 -0.44
N GLY A 121 12.33 -22.95 -0.11
CA GLY A 121 12.15 -24.08 0.82
C GLY A 121 12.19 -23.67 2.30
N SER A 122 12.90 -22.62 2.67
CA SER A 122 13.15 -22.26 4.07
C SER A 122 12.34 -21.05 4.55
N ASN A 123 12.33 -19.97 3.78
CA ASN A 123 11.63 -18.72 4.14
C ASN A 123 11.16 -17.94 2.90
N PRO A 124 10.13 -18.42 2.20
CA PRO A 124 9.64 -17.77 0.99
C PRO A 124 9.05 -16.39 1.22
N ALA A 125 8.69 -16.03 2.46
CA ALA A 125 8.16 -14.71 2.81
C ALA A 125 9.19 -13.58 2.67
N THR A 126 10.47 -13.90 2.57
CA THR A 126 11.54 -12.92 2.32
C THR A 126 11.77 -12.64 0.84
N MET A 127 11.18 -13.45 -0.04
CA MET A 127 11.32 -13.32 -1.48
C MET A 127 10.37 -12.23 -2.04
N THR A 128 10.86 -11.52 -3.03
CA THR A 128 10.03 -10.58 -3.81
C THR A 128 9.11 -11.33 -4.78
N LEU A 129 8.07 -10.65 -5.27
CA LEU A 129 7.18 -11.17 -6.31
C LEU A 129 7.96 -11.65 -7.55
N GLY A 130 8.94 -10.85 -8.01
CA GLY A 130 9.76 -11.17 -9.17
C GLY A 130 10.63 -12.42 -8.97
N GLU A 131 11.19 -12.59 -7.78
CA GLU A 131 12.01 -13.77 -7.44
C GLU A 131 11.19 -15.05 -7.38
N LEU A 132 9.98 -14.99 -6.82
CA LEU A 132 9.06 -16.12 -6.83
C LEU A 132 8.69 -16.54 -8.25
N TYR A 133 8.39 -15.58 -9.14
CA TYR A 133 8.10 -15.91 -10.54
C TYR A 133 9.33 -16.35 -11.32
N ALA A 134 10.50 -15.77 -11.07
CA ALA A 134 11.75 -16.25 -11.65
C ALA A 134 12.02 -17.70 -11.22
N THR A 135 11.79 -18.01 -9.94
CA THR A 135 11.93 -19.38 -9.43
C THR A 135 10.90 -20.34 -10.04
N ALA A 136 9.64 -19.91 -10.19
CA ALA A 136 8.64 -20.69 -10.91
C ALA A 136 9.04 -21.00 -12.34
N GLY A 137 9.73 -20.05 -13.01
CA GLY A 137 10.22 -20.17 -14.38
C GLY A 137 11.21 -21.33 -14.61
N TYR A 138 11.84 -21.88 -13.57
CA TYR A 138 12.69 -23.08 -13.68
C TYR A 138 11.87 -24.37 -13.89
N TYR A 139 10.58 -24.34 -13.64
CA TYR A 139 9.69 -25.46 -13.79
C TYR A 139 8.85 -25.30 -15.07
N LYS A 140 8.43 -26.42 -15.63
CA LYS A 140 7.51 -26.40 -16.78
C LYS A 140 6.19 -25.77 -16.37
N LYS A 141 5.71 -24.79 -17.13
CA LYS A 141 4.38 -24.18 -16.90
C LYS A 141 3.31 -25.27 -16.82
N GLY A 142 2.48 -25.20 -15.78
CA GLY A 142 1.45 -26.19 -15.50
C GLY A 142 1.93 -27.44 -14.76
N SER A 143 3.24 -27.60 -14.47
CA SER A 143 3.70 -28.63 -13.54
C SER A 143 3.21 -28.34 -12.13
N ARG A 144 3.27 -29.34 -11.26
CA ARG A 144 2.86 -29.19 -9.87
C ARG A 144 3.70 -28.13 -9.18
N GLU A 145 5.02 -28.18 -9.33
CA GLU A 145 5.96 -27.27 -8.72
C GLU A 145 5.72 -25.81 -9.17
N TYR A 146 5.53 -25.58 -10.48
CA TYR A 146 5.17 -24.27 -11.01
C TYR A 146 3.90 -23.74 -10.35
N ASN A 147 2.87 -24.56 -10.34
CA ASN A 147 1.57 -24.18 -9.81
C ASN A 147 1.61 -23.91 -8.29
N ASP A 148 2.37 -24.72 -7.54
CA ASP A 148 2.52 -24.53 -6.09
C ASP A 148 3.23 -23.21 -5.76
N ILE A 149 4.22 -22.78 -6.56
CA ILE A 149 4.89 -21.49 -6.40
C ILE A 149 3.94 -20.33 -6.74
N VAL A 150 3.14 -20.45 -7.80
CA VAL A 150 2.17 -19.42 -8.16
C VAL A 150 1.10 -19.26 -7.08
N ASP A 151 0.58 -20.37 -6.55
CA ASP A 151 -0.37 -20.36 -5.42
C ASP A 151 0.26 -19.76 -4.15
N LEU A 152 1.53 -20.10 -3.86
CA LEU A 152 2.27 -19.51 -2.75
C LEU A 152 2.43 -18.00 -2.93
N THR A 153 2.74 -17.56 -4.15
CA THR A 153 2.90 -16.14 -4.48
C THR A 153 1.63 -15.36 -4.18
N ALA A 154 0.46 -15.85 -4.57
CA ALA A 154 -0.81 -15.19 -4.26
C ALA A 154 -1.12 -15.16 -2.75
N ARG A 155 -0.69 -16.17 -1.99
CA ARG A 155 -0.82 -16.16 -0.53
C ARG A 155 0.10 -15.16 0.16
N LEU A 156 1.31 -14.97 -0.35
CA LEU A 156 2.28 -14.02 0.20
C LEU A 156 1.96 -12.57 -0.21
N PHE A 157 1.35 -12.39 -1.38
CA PHE A 157 0.99 -11.09 -1.93
C PHE A 157 -0.53 -10.97 -2.20
N PRO A 158 -1.39 -11.05 -1.17
CA PRO A 158 -2.84 -11.12 -1.33
C PRO A 158 -3.46 -9.86 -1.95
N ASP A 159 -2.77 -8.72 -1.84
CA ASP A 159 -3.22 -7.44 -2.39
C ASP A 159 -2.55 -7.09 -3.73
N ASN A 160 -1.81 -8.03 -4.33
CA ASN A 160 -1.19 -7.82 -5.63
C ASN A 160 -2.04 -8.43 -6.75
N ALA A 161 -2.42 -7.59 -7.73
CA ALA A 161 -3.27 -8.01 -8.85
C ALA A 161 -2.64 -9.13 -9.68
N GLU A 162 -1.35 -9.00 -10.03
CA GLU A 162 -0.64 -9.97 -10.85
C GLU A 162 -0.58 -11.34 -10.18
N ALA A 163 -0.29 -11.38 -8.87
CA ALA A 163 -0.23 -12.62 -8.10
C ALA A 163 -1.58 -13.35 -8.11
N ASN A 164 -2.67 -12.63 -7.84
CA ASN A 164 -4.01 -13.21 -7.79
C ASN A 164 -4.52 -13.62 -9.18
N ILE A 165 -4.30 -12.80 -10.21
CA ILE A 165 -4.73 -13.12 -11.58
C ILE A 165 -3.99 -14.37 -12.10
N ASN A 166 -2.69 -14.50 -11.84
CA ASN A 166 -1.92 -15.68 -12.25
C ASN A 166 -2.37 -16.94 -11.49
N ALA A 167 -2.62 -16.82 -10.17
CA ALA A 167 -3.13 -17.94 -9.37
C ALA A 167 -4.55 -18.37 -9.81
N ALA A 168 -5.39 -17.42 -10.21
CA ALA A 168 -6.68 -17.73 -10.79
C ALA A 168 -6.55 -18.54 -12.10
N GLY A 169 -5.60 -18.19 -12.97
CA GLY A 169 -5.30 -18.96 -14.16
C GLY A 169 -4.89 -20.39 -13.83
N VAL A 170 -4.04 -20.59 -12.81
CA VAL A 170 -3.67 -21.92 -12.32
C VAL A 170 -4.88 -22.69 -11.77
N ALA A 171 -5.73 -22.04 -10.96
CA ALA A 171 -6.95 -22.66 -10.44
C ALA A 171 -7.89 -23.12 -11.57
N LEU A 172 -8.07 -22.30 -12.61
CA LEU A 172 -8.88 -22.65 -13.79
C LEU A 172 -8.33 -23.86 -14.54
N THR A 173 -7.01 -23.97 -14.71
CA THR A 173 -6.41 -25.18 -15.35
C THR A 173 -6.64 -26.46 -14.55
N ARG A 174 -6.84 -26.35 -13.24
CA ARG A 174 -7.19 -27.44 -12.34
C ARG A 174 -8.69 -27.67 -12.19
N ASN A 175 -9.51 -26.89 -12.91
CA ASN A 175 -10.97 -26.83 -12.80
C ASN A 175 -11.45 -26.50 -11.37
N ASP A 176 -10.64 -25.76 -10.59
CA ASP A 176 -11.02 -25.25 -9.27
C ASP A 176 -11.70 -23.87 -9.41
N VAL A 177 -12.97 -23.92 -9.80
CA VAL A 177 -13.82 -22.74 -10.04
C VAL A 177 -13.95 -21.89 -8.78
N THR A 178 -14.07 -22.53 -7.62
CA THR A 178 -14.22 -21.83 -6.33
C THR A 178 -12.98 -21.01 -5.98
N LEU A 179 -11.80 -21.58 -6.15
CA LEU A 179 -10.54 -20.90 -5.88
C LEU A 179 -10.28 -19.80 -6.91
N ALA A 180 -10.57 -20.04 -8.19
CA ALA A 180 -10.47 -19.03 -9.24
C ALA A 180 -11.35 -17.82 -8.94
N HIS A 181 -12.59 -18.05 -8.53
CA HIS A 181 -13.51 -16.99 -8.12
C HIS A 181 -12.96 -16.16 -6.95
N LYS A 182 -12.41 -16.82 -5.93
CA LYS A 182 -11.79 -16.17 -4.76
C LYS A 182 -10.66 -15.22 -5.17
N TYR A 183 -9.78 -15.66 -6.07
CA TYR A 183 -8.66 -14.87 -6.55
C TYR A 183 -9.10 -13.69 -7.42
N LEU A 184 -10.13 -13.84 -8.27
CA LEU A 184 -10.57 -12.83 -9.22
C LEU A 184 -11.51 -11.79 -8.64
N LYS A 185 -12.21 -12.07 -7.55
CA LYS A 185 -13.28 -11.23 -6.98
C LYS A 185 -12.90 -9.75 -6.82
N ARG A 186 -11.66 -9.45 -6.46
CA ARG A 186 -11.21 -8.06 -6.27
C ARG A 186 -10.70 -7.40 -7.55
N TRP A 187 -10.55 -8.17 -8.63
CA TRP A 187 -9.89 -7.76 -9.86
C TRP A 187 -10.80 -7.81 -11.08
N GLU A 188 -12.11 -7.86 -10.87
CA GLU A 188 -13.12 -7.96 -11.92
C GLU A 188 -13.06 -6.82 -12.95
N THR A 189 -12.56 -5.64 -12.55
CA THR A 189 -12.40 -4.47 -13.42
C THR A 189 -10.99 -4.31 -13.96
N ASP A 190 -10.04 -5.17 -13.58
CA ASP A 190 -8.67 -5.11 -14.10
C ASP A 190 -8.62 -5.78 -15.47
N PRO A 191 -8.17 -5.07 -16.54
CA PRO A 191 -8.10 -5.63 -17.88
C PRO A 191 -7.30 -6.93 -17.98
N ARG A 192 -6.28 -7.11 -17.12
CA ARG A 192 -5.46 -8.32 -17.08
C ARG A 192 -6.24 -9.55 -16.61
N ALA A 193 -7.31 -9.34 -15.85
CA ALA A 193 -8.18 -10.43 -15.35
C ALA A 193 -9.26 -10.86 -16.34
N TYR A 194 -9.58 -10.06 -17.37
CA TYR A 194 -10.74 -10.30 -18.22
C TYR A 194 -10.72 -11.65 -18.91
N CYS A 195 -9.55 -12.14 -19.38
CA CYS A 195 -9.45 -13.46 -19.98
C CYS A 195 -9.81 -14.56 -18.96
N ASN A 196 -9.25 -14.49 -17.75
CA ASN A 196 -9.53 -15.45 -16.69
C ASN A 196 -11.00 -15.37 -16.22
N MET A 197 -11.60 -14.17 -16.20
CA MET A 197 -13.04 -14.00 -15.92
C MET A 197 -13.90 -14.68 -16.97
N GLY A 198 -13.55 -14.53 -18.25
CA GLY A 198 -14.22 -15.22 -19.35
C GLY A 198 -14.17 -16.74 -19.19
N LEU A 199 -12.98 -17.29 -18.92
CA LEU A 199 -12.79 -18.71 -18.70
C LEU A 199 -13.53 -19.23 -17.45
N LEU A 200 -13.56 -18.43 -16.37
CA LEU A 200 -14.31 -18.73 -15.17
C LEU A 200 -15.81 -18.89 -15.49
N TYR A 201 -16.41 -17.92 -16.17
CA TYR A 201 -17.82 -18.00 -16.55
C TYR A 201 -18.14 -19.11 -17.55
N LEU A 202 -17.19 -19.48 -18.42
CA LEU A 202 -17.33 -20.70 -19.25
C LEU A 202 -17.39 -21.95 -18.39
N SER A 203 -16.53 -22.06 -17.38
CA SER A 203 -16.51 -23.20 -16.46
C SER A 203 -17.79 -23.29 -15.62
N GLU A 204 -18.45 -22.18 -15.36
CA GLU A 204 -19.75 -22.08 -14.67
C GLU A 204 -20.94 -22.32 -15.63
N GLY A 205 -20.71 -22.47 -16.91
CA GLY A 205 -21.75 -22.64 -17.95
C GLY A 205 -22.46 -21.33 -18.34
N ASN A 206 -21.97 -20.18 -17.86
CA ASN A 206 -22.55 -18.85 -18.17
C ASN A 206 -21.91 -18.26 -19.43
N ARG A 207 -22.39 -18.70 -20.58
CA ARG A 207 -21.83 -18.32 -21.88
C ARG A 207 -21.95 -16.83 -22.19
N ASP A 208 -23.06 -16.20 -21.79
CA ASP A 208 -23.30 -14.77 -22.08
C ASP A 208 -22.28 -13.88 -21.37
N LYS A 209 -22.05 -14.12 -20.09
CA LYS A 209 -21.02 -13.39 -19.34
C LYS A 209 -19.60 -13.70 -19.83
N ALA A 210 -19.33 -14.94 -20.17
CA ALA A 210 -18.05 -15.34 -20.69
C ALA A 210 -17.72 -14.58 -21.99
N GLU A 211 -18.67 -14.49 -22.92
CA GLU A 211 -18.51 -13.75 -24.18
C GLU A 211 -18.22 -12.27 -23.95
N VAL A 212 -18.93 -11.64 -23.00
CA VAL A 212 -18.67 -10.24 -22.63
C VAL A 212 -17.23 -10.05 -22.15
N TYR A 213 -16.76 -10.86 -21.19
CA TYR A 213 -15.41 -10.71 -20.66
C TYR A 213 -14.32 -11.05 -21.69
N LEU A 214 -14.54 -12.05 -22.55
CA LEU A 214 -13.59 -12.36 -23.63
C LEU A 214 -13.51 -11.22 -24.68
N LYS A 215 -14.64 -10.59 -25.00
CA LYS A 215 -14.63 -9.38 -25.85
C LYS A 215 -13.89 -8.21 -25.18
N MET A 216 -14.10 -8.01 -23.87
CA MET A 216 -13.36 -7.00 -23.11
C MET A 216 -11.86 -7.30 -23.08
N ALA A 217 -11.45 -8.55 -22.90
CA ALA A 217 -10.06 -8.98 -22.94
C ALA A 217 -9.42 -8.71 -24.30
N LYS A 218 -10.13 -9.02 -25.39
CA LYS A 218 -9.70 -8.73 -26.76
C LYS A 218 -9.55 -7.22 -27.00
N ALA A 219 -10.52 -6.43 -26.58
CA ALA A 219 -10.47 -4.98 -26.68
C ALA A 219 -9.31 -4.36 -25.89
N ALA A 220 -8.95 -4.97 -24.75
CA ALA A 220 -7.81 -4.59 -23.93
C ALA A 220 -6.45 -5.10 -24.47
N GLY A 221 -6.40 -5.81 -25.59
CA GLY A 221 -5.18 -6.32 -26.20
C GLY A 221 -4.54 -7.49 -25.45
N VAL A 222 -5.31 -8.25 -24.67
CA VAL A 222 -4.84 -9.45 -23.99
C VAL A 222 -4.67 -10.57 -25.00
N LYS A 223 -3.43 -10.89 -25.36
CA LYS A 223 -3.08 -11.86 -26.44
C LYS A 223 -3.74 -13.24 -26.30
N GLN A 224 -4.00 -13.69 -25.07
CA GLN A 224 -4.65 -14.99 -24.81
C GLN A 224 -6.14 -15.01 -25.19
N ALA A 225 -6.78 -13.86 -25.35
CA ALA A 225 -8.20 -13.79 -25.70
C ALA A 225 -8.49 -14.17 -27.16
N ASP A 226 -7.50 -14.11 -28.03
CA ASP A 226 -7.66 -14.47 -29.46
C ASP A 226 -7.84 -15.97 -29.71
N ASN A 227 -7.48 -16.81 -28.72
CA ASN A 227 -7.57 -18.28 -28.83
C ASN A 227 -8.83 -18.86 -28.14
N GLY A 228 -9.66 -18.03 -27.54
CA GLY A 228 -10.83 -18.46 -26.74
C GLY A 228 -12.20 -18.09 -27.34
N LEU A 229 -12.22 -17.42 -28.50
CA LEU A 229 -13.38 -17.11 -29.32
C LEU A 229 -13.35 -17.92 -30.61
#